data_e068ce51809e3144d23486ee9d2cef58
#
_entry.id   e068ce51809e3144d23486ee9d2cef58
#
_cell.length_a   1.000
_cell.length_b   1.000
_cell.length_c   1.000
_cell.angle_alpha   90.00
_cell.angle_beta   90.00
_cell.angle_gamma   90.00
#
_symmetry.space_group_name_H-M   'P 1'
#
loop_
_entity.id
_entity.type
_entity.pdbx_description
1 polymer ?
#
loop_
_entity_poly.entity_id
_entity_poly.type
_entity_poly.pdbx_seq_one_letter_code
_entity_poly.pdbx_strand_id
1 'polypeptide(L)'
;MRTSVLSRALLGLIAAEPMSGYGLARLFERTLARAWPARHPQIYPALAELEQQGLLRVSETGPRRRKTYAVTANGVAEVQRWLRDTAPDRTVRNETILRLFMLWLLESREAVAFFDDEIESHRQRLVGFEQTLADDERQRREHGTAQGGIAFCASLALEWGIRYEREYIEWATQARDRIADGAKAWDNARERRLG
;
A
#
# COMPACT_ATOMS: atom_id res chain seq x y z
N MET A 1 10.22 11.34 21.53
CA MET A 1 10.32 11.03 20.09
C MET A 1 8.92 10.73 19.55
N ARG A 2 8.60 11.12 18.31
CA ARG A 2 7.26 10.87 17.75
C ARG A 2 7.25 9.50 17.04
N THR A 3 6.37 8.61 17.47
CA THR A 3 6.16 7.31 16.82
C THR A 3 5.82 7.51 15.34
N SER A 4 6.52 6.84 14.42
CA SER A 4 6.31 6.97 12.99
C SER A 4 4.99 6.30 12.53
N VAL A 5 4.49 6.62 11.33
CA VAL A 5 3.33 5.94 10.75
C VAL A 5 3.62 4.45 10.58
N LEU A 6 4.82 4.10 10.10
CA LEU A 6 5.25 2.70 9.99
C LEU A 6 5.21 2.00 11.35
N SER A 7 5.77 2.61 12.39
CA SER A 7 5.78 2.04 13.75
C SER A 7 4.37 1.77 14.27
N ARG A 8 3.41 2.67 14.02
CA ARG A 8 2.00 2.47 14.39
C ARG A 8 1.33 1.36 13.58
N ALA A 9 1.65 1.24 12.30
CA ALA A 9 1.16 0.12 11.49
C ALA A 9 1.68 -1.23 12.03
N LEU A 10 2.96 -1.31 12.41
CA LEU A 10 3.54 -2.50 13.02
C LEU A 10 2.88 -2.83 14.37
N LEU A 11 2.62 -1.83 15.23
CA LEU A 11 1.87 -2.02 16.48
C LEU A 11 0.46 -2.58 16.21
N GLY A 12 -0.24 -2.05 15.21
CA GLY A 12 -1.58 -2.52 14.82
C GLY A 12 -1.59 -3.98 14.36
N LEU A 13 -0.60 -4.41 13.59
CA LEU A 13 -0.47 -5.81 13.16
C LEU A 13 -0.16 -6.75 14.34
N ILE A 14 0.77 -6.36 15.23
CA ILE A 14 1.14 -7.16 16.42
C ILE A 14 -0.02 -7.19 17.44
N ALA A 15 -0.89 -6.19 17.44
CA ALA A 15 -2.07 -6.17 18.31
C ALA A 15 -3.09 -7.29 17.97
N ALA A 16 -3.07 -7.78 16.74
CA ALA A 16 -3.90 -8.92 16.34
C ALA A 16 -3.43 -10.23 16.97
N GLU A 17 -2.13 -10.48 16.88
CA GLU A 17 -1.47 -11.65 17.48
C GLU A 17 0.02 -11.38 17.70
N PRO A 18 0.63 -11.95 18.76
CA PRO A 18 2.07 -11.89 18.95
C PRO A 18 2.80 -12.58 17.82
N MET A 19 3.85 -11.94 17.27
CA MET A 19 4.60 -12.50 16.15
C MET A 19 6.08 -12.13 16.16
N SER A 20 6.88 -12.93 15.45
CA SER A 20 8.31 -12.64 15.28
C SER A 20 8.52 -11.49 14.28
N GLY A 21 9.66 -10.79 14.40
CA GLY A 21 10.03 -9.74 13.45
C GLY A 21 10.03 -10.22 11.99
N TYR A 22 10.42 -11.48 11.73
CA TYR A 22 10.34 -12.09 10.41
C TYR A 22 8.88 -12.31 9.96
N GLY A 23 8.04 -12.87 10.85
CA GLY A 23 6.61 -13.06 10.56
C GLY A 23 5.91 -11.74 10.26
N LEU A 24 6.22 -10.71 11.06
CA LEU A 24 5.69 -9.36 10.87
C LEU A 24 6.10 -8.75 9.52
N ALA A 25 7.37 -8.89 9.15
CA ALA A 25 7.87 -8.38 7.87
C ALA A 25 7.15 -9.05 6.69
N ARG A 26 6.97 -10.37 6.73
CA ARG A 26 6.20 -11.10 5.72
C ARG A 26 4.72 -10.73 5.69
N LEU A 27 4.10 -10.53 6.86
CA LEU A 27 2.70 -10.10 6.93
C LEU A 27 2.55 -8.69 6.35
N PHE A 28 3.43 -7.77 6.75
CA PHE A 28 3.45 -6.41 6.23
C PHE A 28 3.60 -6.38 4.71
N GLU A 29 4.51 -7.17 4.16
CA GLU A 29 4.75 -7.27 2.72
C GLU A 29 3.50 -7.74 1.95
N ARG A 30 2.78 -8.70 2.50
CA ARG A 30 1.54 -9.22 1.88
C ARG A 30 0.35 -8.28 1.98
N THR A 31 0.26 -7.49 3.07
CA THR A 31 -0.96 -6.73 3.40
C THR A 31 -0.82 -5.23 3.13
N LEU A 32 0.24 -4.60 3.63
CA LEU A 32 0.36 -3.15 3.66
C LEU A 32 1.40 -2.58 2.68
N ALA A 33 2.33 -3.40 2.14
CA ALA A 33 3.43 -2.89 1.33
C ALA A 33 2.97 -2.15 0.06
N ARG A 34 1.79 -2.46 -0.48
CA ARG A 34 1.21 -1.75 -1.61
C ARG A 34 0.71 -0.36 -1.25
N ALA A 35 0.14 -0.21 -0.05
CA ALA A 35 -0.33 1.09 0.45
C ALA A 35 0.79 1.91 1.08
N TRP A 36 1.77 1.22 1.68
CA TRP A 36 2.91 1.84 2.35
C TRP A 36 4.19 1.05 2.08
N PRO A 37 4.98 1.41 1.06
CA PRO A 37 6.21 0.69 0.74
C PRO A 37 7.23 0.86 1.87
N ALA A 38 7.36 -0.17 2.72
CA ALA A 38 8.42 -0.26 3.73
C ALA A 38 9.32 -1.45 3.41
N ARG A 39 10.63 -1.22 3.46
CA ARG A 39 11.62 -2.27 3.22
C ARG A 39 12.00 -2.96 4.53
N HIS A 40 12.36 -4.25 4.47
CA HIS A 40 12.87 -5.03 5.61
C HIS A 40 13.86 -4.27 6.52
N PRO A 41 14.84 -3.50 6.00
CA PRO A 41 15.77 -2.74 6.85
C PRO A 41 15.10 -1.68 7.74
N GLN A 42 13.87 -1.26 7.46
CA GLN A 42 13.15 -0.27 8.28
C GLN A 42 12.34 -0.91 9.41
N ILE A 43 11.96 -2.18 9.28
CA ILE A 43 11.07 -2.86 10.24
C ILE A 43 11.84 -3.20 11.54
N TYR A 44 13.04 -3.78 11.45
CA TYR A 44 13.77 -4.18 12.64
C TYR A 44 14.20 -3.02 13.54
N PRO A 45 14.72 -1.90 13.02
CA PRO A 45 14.97 -0.72 13.85
C PRO A 45 13.71 -0.17 14.50
N ALA A 46 12.58 -0.16 13.77
CA ALA A 46 11.29 0.30 14.32
C ALA A 46 10.81 -0.60 15.47
N LEU A 47 10.98 -1.93 15.36
CA LEU A 47 10.66 -2.86 16.45
C LEU A 47 11.53 -2.62 17.70
N ALA A 48 12.83 -2.40 17.52
CA ALA A 48 13.75 -2.12 18.63
C ALA A 48 13.37 -0.79 19.33
N GLU A 49 13.02 0.24 18.56
CA GLU A 49 12.59 1.52 19.10
C GLU A 49 11.26 1.39 19.88
N LEU A 50 10.28 0.65 19.34
CA LEU A 50 9.01 0.40 20.00
C LEU A 50 9.18 -0.41 21.30
N GLU A 51 10.10 -1.37 21.33
CA GLU A 51 10.48 -2.12 22.54
C GLU A 51 11.09 -1.17 23.59
N GLN A 52 12.03 -0.29 23.19
CA GLN A 52 12.63 0.72 24.09
C GLN A 52 11.60 1.72 24.63
N GLN A 53 10.60 2.08 23.84
CA GLN A 53 9.52 2.98 24.27
C GLN A 53 8.46 2.28 25.15
N GLY A 54 8.59 0.96 25.40
CA GLY A 54 7.62 0.19 26.17
C GLY A 54 6.27 -0.01 25.48
N LEU A 55 6.20 0.21 24.17
CA LEU A 55 5.00 0.02 23.35
C LEU A 55 4.87 -1.44 22.86
N LEU A 56 6.01 -2.14 22.74
CA LEU A 56 6.13 -3.59 22.56
C LEU A 56 6.88 -4.22 23.71
N ARG A 57 6.64 -5.51 23.92
CA ARG A 57 7.44 -6.37 24.80
C ARG A 57 7.82 -7.64 24.07
N VAL A 58 8.96 -8.21 24.42
CA VAL A 58 9.31 -9.57 24.01
C VAL A 58 8.45 -10.53 24.84
N SER A 59 7.59 -11.30 24.19
CA SER A 59 6.75 -12.30 24.86
C SER A 59 7.45 -13.66 24.95
N GLU A 60 8.32 -13.94 23.97
CA GLU A 60 9.05 -15.21 23.90
C GLU A 60 10.38 -15.02 23.17
N THR A 61 11.40 -15.77 23.62
CA THR A 61 12.69 -15.87 22.94
C THR A 61 12.92 -17.32 22.52
N GLY A 62 12.79 -17.59 21.23
CA GLY A 62 12.96 -18.90 20.64
C GLY A 62 14.43 -19.21 20.26
N PRO A 63 14.66 -20.35 19.57
CA PRO A 63 15.97 -20.75 19.08
C PRO A 63 16.64 -19.65 18.27
N ARG A 64 17.99 -19.58 18.32
CA ARG A 64 18.81 -18.57 17.64
C ARG A 64 18.42 -17.12 17.99
N ARG A 65 17.95 -16.87 19.22
CA ARG A 65 17.51 -15.56 19.73
C ARG A 65 16.37 -14.93 18.94
N ARG A 66 15.49 -15.72 18.32
CA ARG A 66 14.31 -15.21 17.63
C ARG A 66 13.33 -14.64 18.64
N LYS A 67 13.16 -13.32 18.63
CA LYS A 67 12.18 -12.62 19.48
C LYS A 67 10.78 -12.71 18.89
N THR A 68 9.80 -13.03 19.73
CA THR A 68 8.36 -12.83 19.45
C THR A 68 7.91 -11.60 20.21
N TYR A 69 7.28 -10.68 19.51
CA TYR A 69 6.82 -9.40 20.06
C TYR A 69 5.33 -9.46 20.35
N ALA A 70 4.91 -8.87 21.46
CA ALA A 70 3.52 -8.61 21.80
C ALA A 70 3.34 -7.12 22.09
N VAL A 71 2.20 -6.57 21.71
CA VAL A 71 1.85 -5.18 22.00
C VAL A 71 1.56 -5.03 23.51
N THR A 72 1.93 -3.89 24.09
CA THR A 72 1.57 -3.52 25.46
C THR A 72 0.27 -2.71 25.48
N ALA A 73 -0.34 -2.54 26.66
CA ALA A 73 -1.48 -1.64 26.81
C ALA A 73 -1.16 -0.20 26.35
N ASN A 74 0.06 0.27 26.60
CA ASN A 74 0.51 1.58 26.12
C ASN A 74 0.65 1.62 24.60
N GLY A 75 1.09 0.51 23.96
CA GLY A 75 1.16 0.39 22.51
C GLY A 75 -0.22 0.45 21.86
N VAL A 76 -1.20 -0.25 22.42
CA VAL A 76 -2.61 -0.16 21.97
C VAL A 76 -3.15 1.26 22.12
N ALA A 77 -2.94 1.89 23.28
CA ALA A 77 -3.38 3.25 23.54
C ALA A 77 -2.74 4.27 22.58
N GLU A 78 -1.46 4.09 22.19
CA GLU A 78 -0.79 4.94 21.21
C GLU A 78 -1.46 4.86 19.85
N VAL A 79 -1.77 3.65 19.35
CA VAL A 79 -2.46 3.47 18.06
C VAL A 79 -3.86 4.05 18.11
N GLN A 80 -4.61 3.81 19.18
CA GLN A 80 -5.97 4.33 19.35
C GLN A 80 -6.00 5.87 19.39
N ARG A 81 -5.05 6.50 20.11
CA ARG A 81 -4.91 7.95 20.15
C ARG A 81 -4.59 8.51 18.76
N TRP A 82 -3.65 7.90 18.05
CA TRP A 82 -3.30 8.33 16.70
C TRP A 82 -4.49 8.25 15.75
N LEU A 83 -5.26 7.18 15.79
CA LEU A 83 -6.44 7.00 14.93
C LEU A 83 -7.53 8.04 15.22
N ARG A 84 -7.71 8.44 16.52
CA ARG A 84 -8.74 9.41 16.90
C ARG A 84 -8.30 10.85 16.70
N ASP A 85 -7.06 11.14 17.06
CA ASP A 85 -6.64 12.53 17.34
C ASP A 85 -5.70 13.09 16.24
N THR A 86 -5.27 12.25 15.29
CA THR A 86 -4.36 12.68 14.22
C THR A 86 -5.05 12.54 12.87
N ALA A 87 -5.26 13.66 12.19
CA ALA A 87 -5.76 13.62 10.82
C ALA A 87 -4.75 12.90 9.89
N PRO A 88 -5.21 12.07 8.95
CA PRO A 88 -4.33 11.49 7.94
C PRO A 88 -3.61 12.58 7.15
N ASP A 89 -2.35 12.34 6.81
CA ASP A 89 -1.67 13.19 5.83
C ASP A 89 -2.35 13.01 4.47
N ARG A 90 -2.95 14.08 3.98
CA ARG A 90 -3.63 14.14 2.69
C ARG A 90 -2.79 14.81 1.61
N THR A 91 -1.51 15.02 1.88
CA THR A 91 -0.58 15.58 0.88
C THR A 91 -0.41 14.58 -0.25
N VAL A 92 -0.98 14.90 -1.39
CA VAL A 92 -0.85 14.09 -2.61
C VAL A 92 0.40 14.55 -3.35
N ARG A 93 1.43 13.72 -3.35
CA ARG A 93 2.58 13.84 -4.25
C ARG A 93 2.49 12.70 -5.25
N ASN A 94 1.92 12.99 -6.41
CA ASN A 94 1.76 12.01 -7.47
C ASN A 94 2.59 12.46 -8.69
N GLU A 95 3.71 11.78 -8.93
CA GLU A 95 4.60 12.07 -10.06
C GLU A 95 3.90 11.80 -11.40
N THR A 96 3.03 10.80 -11.47
CA THR A 96 2.27 10.51 -12.70
C THR A 96 1.41 11.70 -13.10
N ILE A 97 0.73 12.35 -12.14
CA ILE A 97 -0.06 13.56 -12.44
C ILE A 97 0.84 14.68 -13.01
N LEU A 98 2.03 14.87 -12.43
CA LEU A 98 2.98 15.87 -12.96
C LEU A 98 3.42 15.52 -14.38
N ARG A 99 3.68 14.25 -14.66
CA ARG A 99 4.06 13.77 -16.00
C ARG A 99 2.93 14.00 -17.02
N LEU A 100 1.68 13.81 -16.61
CA LEU A 100 0.52 14.05 -17.47
C LEU A 100 0.47 15.48 -18.00
N PHE A 101 0.80 16.48 -17.18
CA PHE A 101 0.88 17.87 -17.62
C PHE A 101 1.97 18.13 -18.67
N MET A 102 2.95 17.24 -18.76
CA MET A 102 4.10 17.38 -19.66
C MET A 102 4.07 16.40 -20.84
N LEU A 103 3.10 15.48 -20.89
CA LEU A 103 3.01 14.45 -21.95
C LEU A 103 2.95 15.04 -23.36
N TRP A 104 2.42 16.26 -23.52
CA TRP A 104 2.37 16.94 -24.81
C TRP A 104 3.74 17.22 -25.44
N LEU A 105 4.83 17.07 -24.67
CA LEU A 105 6.21 17.17 -25.18
C LEU A 105 6.64 15.92 -25.97
N LEU A 106 5.95 14.79 -25.76
CA LEU A 106 6.21 13.53 -26.43
C LEU A 106 5.44 13.43 -27.75
N GLU A 107 5.92 12.62 -28.66
CA GLU A 107 5.12 12.18 -29.82
C GLU A 107 3.94 11.36 -29.35
N SER A 108 2.86 11.36 -30.13
CA SER A 108 1.62 10.63 -29.78
C SER A 108 1.86 9.16 -29.45
N ARG A 109 2.73 8.47 -30.21
CA ARG A 109 3.10 7.07 -29.98
C ARG A 109 3.79 6.84 -28.62
N GLU A 110 4.61 7.80 -28.19
CA GLU A 110 5.32 7.74 -26.92
C GLU A 110 4.38 8.02 -25.74
N ALA A 111 3.44 8.95 -25.92
CA ALA A 111 2.38 9.23 -24.96
C ALA A 111 1.41 8.04 -24.80
N VAL A 112 1.10 7.32 -25.88
CA VAL A 112 0.34 6.06 -25.85
C VAL A 112 1.12 4.99 -25.08
N ALA A 113 2.40 4.79 -25.37
CA ALA A 113 3.24 3.82 -24.67
C ALA A 113 3.34 4.11 -23.17
N PHE A 114 3.41 5.37 -22.76
CA PHE A 114 3.34 5.75 -21.35
C PHE A 114 2.07 5.23 -20.67
N PHE A 115 0.91 5.36 -21.31
CA PHE A 115 -0.33 4.83 -20.75
C PHE A 115 -0.41 3.30 -20.78
N ASP A 116 0.17 2.65 -21.79
CA ASP A 116 0.23 1.19 -21.83
C ASP A 116 1.05 0.63 -20.65
N ASP A 117 2.18 1.26 -20.32
CA ASP A 117 3.01 0.91 -19.16
C ASP A 117 2.27 1.14 -17.83
N GLU A 118 1.56 2.27 -17.68
CA GLU A 118 0.75 2.57 -16.49
C GLU A 118 -0.39 1.55 -16.33
N ILE A 119 -1.13 1.26 -17.42
CA ILE A 119 -2.22 0.28 -17.42
C ILE A 119 -1.70 -1.09 -16.99
N GLU A 120 -0.59 -1.55 -17.54
CA GLU A 120 -0.02 -2.85 -17.18
C GLU A 120 0.43 -2.89 -15.71
N SER A 121 1.08 -1.84 -15.23
CA SER A 121 1.48 -1.71 -13.82
C SER A 121 0.27 -1.78 -12.87
N HIS A 122 -0.82 -1.08 -13.21
CA HIS A 122 -2.06 -1.10 -12.43
C HIS A 122 -2.79 -2.45 -12.50
N ARG A 123 -2.78 -3.14 -13.66
CA ARG A 123 -3.32 -4.50 -13.80
C ARG A 123 -2.59 -5.50 -12.91
N GLN A 124 -1.27 -5.45 -12.86
CA GLN A 124 -0.48 -6.32 -11.98
C GLN A 124 -0.82 -6.10 -10.49
N ARG A 125 -1.03 -4.85 -10.09
CA ARG A 125 -1.48 -4.54 -8.72
C ARG A 125 -2.88 -5.06 -8.45
N LEU A 126 -3.81 -4.89 -9.39
CA LEU A 126 -5.18 -5.39 -9.29
C LEU A 126 -5.21 -6.91 -9.09
N VAL A 127 -4.50 -7.65 -9.95
CA VAL A 127 -4.37 -9.11 -9.81
C VAL A 127 -3.88 -9.51 -8.42
N GLY A 128 -2.87 -8.80 -7.89
CA GLY A 128 -2.37 -9.09 -6.55
C GLY A 128 -3.37 -8.79 -5.43
N PHE A 129 -4.22 -7.77 -5.55
CA PHE A 129 -5.30 -7.52 -4.59
C PHE A 129 -6.40 -8.59 -4.68
N GLU A 130 -6.80 -8.96 -5.90
CA GLU A 130 -7.82 -9.99 -6.14
C GLU A 130 -7.36 -11.37 -5.63
N GLN A 131 -6.09 -11.73 -5.82
CA GLN A 131 -5.50 -12.95 -5.25
C GLN A 131 -5.56 -12.92 -3.71
N THR A 132 -5.19 -11.81 -3.08
CA THR A 132 -5.25 -11.67 -1.62
C THR A 132 -6.68 -11.84 -1.11
N LEU A 133 -7.65 -11.24 -1.79
CA LEU A 133 -9.07 -11.37 -1.43
C LEU A 133 -9.55 -12.83 -1.54
N ALA A 134 -9.18 -13.51 -2.64
CA ALA A 134 -9.55 -14.92 -2.86
C ALA A 134 -8.93 -15.86 -1.81
N ASP A 135 -7.68 -15.60 -1.41
CA ASP A 135 -7.01 -16.37 -0.35
C ASP A 135 -7.67 -16.14 1.01
N ASP A 136 -8.02 -14.89 1.35
CA ASP A 136 -8.74 -14.55 2.58
C ASP A 136 -10.11 -15.24 2.64
N GLU A 137 -10.85 -15.24 1.52
CA GLU A 137 -12.15 -15.91 1.44
C GLU A 137 -12.03 -17.43 1.57
N ARG A 138 -10.97 -18.04 1.01
CA ARG A 138 -10.67 -19.46 1.16
C ARG A 138 -10.39 -19.80 2.61
N GLN A 139 -9.51 -19.05 3.26
CA GLN A 139 -9.20 -19.26 4.69
C GLN A 139 -10.43 -19.13 5.59
N ARG A 140 -11.31 -18.16 5.30
CA ARG A 140 -12.58 -18.01 6.04
C ARG A 140 -13.51 -19.24 5.87
N ARG A 141 -13.56 -19.82 4.67
CA ARG A 141 -14.36 -21.04 4.41
C ARG A 141 -13.80 -22.27 5.12
N GLU A 142 -12.47 -22.41 5.17
CA GLU A 142 -11.80 -23.57 5.75
C GLU A 142 -11.75 -23.52 7.29
N HIS A 143 -11.58 -22.36 7.89
CA HIS A 143 -11.31 -22.21 9.32
C HIS A 143 -12.44 -21.50 10.09
N GLY A 144 -13.54 -21.19 9.43
CA GLY A 144 -14.61 -20.39 10.01
C GLY A 144 -14.26 -18.90 10.11
N THR A 145 -15.27 -18.07 10.13
CA THR A 145 -15.09 -16.61 10.24
C THR A 145 -14.67 -16.23 11.64
N ALA A 146 -13.43 -15.86 11.83
CA ALA A 146 -13.12 -14.87 12.87
C ALA A 146 -13.80 -13.56 12.46
N GLN A 147 -15.05 -13.36 12.89
CA GLN A 147 -15.77 -12.09 12.78
C GLN A 147 -15.14 -11.07 13.74
N GLY A 148 -13.83 -10.81 13.56
CA GLY A 148 -13.11 -9.81 14.32
C GLY A 148 -12.96 -8.52 13.50
N GLY A 149 -12.97 -7.39 14.15
CA GLY A 149 -12.80 -6.06 13.53
C GLY A 149 -11.60 -5.97 12.58
N ILE A 150 -10.54 -6.76 12.82
CA ILE A 150 -9.34 -6.76 11.97
C ILE A 150 -9.60 -7.33 10.57
N ALA A 151 -10.32 -8.45 10.45
CA ALA A 151 -10.66 -9.06 9.16
C ALA A 151 -11.59 -8.14 8.35
N PHE A 152 -12.52 -7.46 9.03
CA PHE A 152 -13.37 -6.46 8.41
C PHE A 152 -12.58 -5.25 7.93
N CYS A 153 -11.69 -4.69 8.75
CA CYS A 153 -10.84 -3.57 8.35
C CYS A 153 -9.90 -3.93 7.19
N ALA A 154 -9.35 -5.16 7.17
CA ALA A 154 -8.54 -5.64 6.07
C ALA A 154 -9.35 -5.74 4.76
N SER A 155 -10.59 -6.23 4.83
CA SER A 155 -11.46 -6.29 3.64
C SER A 155 -11.80 -4.90 3.08
N LEU A 156 -12.02 -3.90 3.94
CA LEU A 156 -12.23 -2.51 3.48
C LEU A 156 -11.01 -1.95 2.74
N ALA A 157 -9.80 -2.23 3.24
CA ALA A 157 -8.58 -1.78 2.60
C ALA A 157 -8.36 -2.46 1.23
N LEU A 158 -8.65 -3.77 1.13
CA LEU A 158 -8.59 -4.52 -0.13
C LEU A 158 -9.63 -4.01 -1.12
N GLU A 159 -10.88 -3.80 -0.69
CA GLU A 159 -11.95 -3.27 -1.53
C GLU A 159 -11.59 -1.90 -2.09
N TRP A 160 -11.04 -1.02 -1.26
CA TRP A 160 -10.55 0.29 -1.71
C TRP A 160 -9.45 0.15 -2.76
N GLY A 161 -8.45 -0.72 -2.54
CA GLY A 161 -7.37 -0.96 -3.48
C GLY A 161 -7.88 -1.47 -4.84
N ILE A 162 -8.77 -2.48 -4.83
CA ILE A 162 -9.37 -3.05 -6.04
C ILE A 162 -10.14 -1.98 -6.84
N ARG A 163 -10.97 -1.17 -6.16
CA ARG A 163 -11.73 -0.10 -6.80
C ARG A 163 -10.80 0.95 -7.41
N TYR A 164 -9.78 1.38 -6.67
CA TYR A 164 -8.81 2.35 -7.15
C TYR A 164 -8.08 1.87 -8.42
N GLU A 165 -7.58 0.61 -8.44
CA GLU A 165 -6.87 0.08 -9.59
C GLU A 165 -7.79 -0.07 -10.81
N ARG A 166 -9.04 -0.51 -10.63
CA ARG A 166 -10.02 -0.64 -11.73
C ARG A 166 -10.35 0.71 -12.36
N GLU A 167 -10.68 1.71 -11.55
CA GLU A 167 -10.97 3.06 -12.02
C GLU A 167 -9.77 3.68 -12.74
N TYR A 168 -8.56 3.48 -12.21
CA TYR A 168 -7.36 3.98 -12.86
C TYR A 168 -7.14 3.33 -14.24
N ILE A 169 -7.27 2.01 -14.33
CA ILE A 169 -7.13 1.27 -15.59
C ILE A 169 -8.16 1.74 -16.63
N GLU A 170 -9.41 1.90 -16.22
CA GLU A 170 -10.48 2.39 -17.10
C GLU A 170 -10.15 3.79 -17.61
N TRP A 171 -9.85 4.71 -16.72
CA TRP A 171 -9.48 6.08 -17.07
C TRP A 171 -8.25 6.16 -17.98
N ALA A 172 -7.19 5.41 -17.65
CA ALA A 172 -5.95 5.41 -18.41
C ALA A 172 -6.15 4.82 -19.82
N THR A 173 -7.00 3.79 -19.95
CA THR A 173 -7.39 3.21 -21.24
C THR A 173 -8.11 4.24 -22.09
N GLN A 174 -9.10 4.95 -21.55
CA GLN A 174 -9.81 6.01 -22.27
C GLN A 174 -8.89 7.16 -22.67
N ALA A 175 -7.94 7.55 -21.80
CA ALA A 175 -6.96 8.60 -22.10
C ALA A 175 -6.03 8.19 -23.23
N ARG A 176 -5.50 6.95 -23.19
CA ARG A 176 -4.68 6.36 -24.25
C ARG A 176 -5.41 6.35 -25.59
N ASP A 177 -6.63 5.87 -25.63
CA ASP A 177 -7.42 5.74 -26.85
C ASP A 177 -7.70 7.11 -27.47
N ARG A 178 -8.02 8.13 -26.64
CA ARG A 178 -8.19 9.51 -27.11
C ARG A 178 -6.92 10.09 -27.73
N ILE A 179 -5.74 9.75 -27.23
CA ILE A 179 -4.47 10.18 -27.83
C ILE A 179 -4.22 9.45 -29.14
N ALA A 180 -4.47 8.14 -29.18
CA ALA A 180 -4.30 7.33 -30.38
C ALA A 180 -5.22 7.79 -31.52
N ASP A 181 -6.51 8.04 -31.24
CA ASP A 181 -7.49 8.52 -32.20
C ASP A 181 -7.16 9.94 -32.70
N GLY A 182 -6.58 10.78 -31.83
CA GLY A 182 -6.18 12.15 -32.13
C GLY A 182 -4.70 12.33 -32.53
N ALA A 183 -3.95 11.25 -32.81
CA ALA A 183 -2.49 11.26 -32.95
C ALA A 183 -1.95 12.34 -33.90
N LYS A 184 -2.53 12.47 -35.08
CA LYS A 184 -2.13 13.49 -36.08
C LYS A 184 -2.32 14.92 -35.57
N ALA A 185 -3.43 15.19 -34.87
CA ALA A 185 -3.67 16.51 -34.30
C ALA A 185 -2.74 16.81 -33.12
N TRP A 186 -2.44 15.80 -32.32
CA TRP A 186 -1.47 15.86 -31.23
C TRP A 186 -0.08 16.25 -31.76
N ASP A 187 0.47 15.50 -32.70
CA ASP A 187 1.82 15.70 -33.22
C ASP A 187 1.94 17.06 -33.95
N ASN A 188 0.94 17.44 -34.73
CA ASN A 188 0.90 18.76 -35.35
C ASN A 188 0.87 19.91 -34.33
N ALA A 189 0.16 19.74 -33.20
CA ALA A 189 0.09 20.75 -32.14
C ALA A 189 1.42 20.88 -31.40
N ARG A 190 2.09 19.74 -31.16
CA ARG A 190 3.42 19.66 -30.55
C ARG A 190 4.48 20.37 -31.43
N GLU A 191 4.55 20.03 -32.72
CA GLU A 191 5.50 20.65 -33.67
C GLU A 191 5.35 22.17 -33.74
N ARG A 192 4.12 22.68 -33.80
CA ARG A 192 3.88 24.15 -33.82
C ARG A 192 4.36 24.87 -32.55
N ARG A 193 4.55 24.17 -31.43
CA ARG A 193 4.98 24.77 -30.16
C ARG A 193 6.47 24.63 -29.91
N LEU A 194 7.12 23.60 -30.49
CA LEU A 194 8.53 23.30 -30.24
C LEU A 194 9.45 23.69 -31.42
N GLY A 195 8.90 23.87 -32.62
CA GLY A 195 9.60 24.37 -33.81
C GLY A 195 9.41 25.85 -33.99
#